data_5ed607d4613331edb796614a46c31a29
#
_entry.id   5ed607d4613331edb796614a46c31a29
#
_cell.length_a   1.000
_cell.length_b   1.000
_cell.length_c   1.000
_cell.angle_alpha   90.00
_cell.angle_beta   90.00
_cell.angle_gamma   90.00
#
_symmetry.space_group_name_H-M   'P 1'
#
loop_
_entity.id
_entity.type
_entity.pdbx_description
1 polymer ?
#
loop_
_entity_poly.entity_id
_entity_poly.type
_entity_poly.pdbx_seq_one_letter_code
_entity_poly.pdbx_strand_id
1 'polypeptide(L)'
;MNWKPLFAGLLAAGLLSGCASNVNAPATLPAVDPQPVAETSAPTSVTVNSAQELAAAIAPGATITLGEGVLKLDLGDDINTGNPYCWWEAVEDGFQLVISGVQDLTIQGAGRDATRIQTDPRFADVLKFENCGNLTLQGFTAGHTEQAEGCEGDVIGLGDCQNVLLEDLGIFGCGNIGINANQCQELDIRTCDIYTCSNTGINLNEVKDCKVTGSTIRDLGRPQAAAFTAICAYGGEDLVVEDTKLTGINAYNLLTLYQDARFSGCTFQNNTLSDVALALNSSENAEFATVTLENCQGSNNKAWDWTRTGAGCMIVDGMGLDLGDNAMEELFGTLSSAVAEPTAPQETVVVTTVDEFLAAIGPNKDIVIDAQELDLSTASHYGENGASDYYSWYDPYDGPQLDIINVDNLTIRGKDGKGANLISAVPRYAQVLSFQSCTNVTVKDLTLGHTKEPGTCLGGVLEFYYCGNVTVSGTGLFGCGTIGVQADSCRNMQITDNEIYECSMGGIRLLSSREVDMNNNNFHDLGTKMYGFIYDVSDDCGNITFNGTPVAPGDFVSPLEATN
;
A
#
# COMPACT_ATOMS: atom_id res chain seq x y z
N MET A 1 -35.60 10.46 -12.44
CA MET A 1 -34.43 10.54 -13.34
C MET A 1 -33.23 10.34 -12.45
N ASN A 2 -32.74 9.11 -12.42
CA ASN A 2 -31.64 8.72 -11.52
C ASN A 2 -30.31 9.22 -12.05
N TRP A 3 -29.77 10.22 -11.39
CA TRP A 3 -28.38 10.63 -11.54
C TRP A 3 -27.64 10.16 -10.27
N LYS A 4 -26.95 9.04 -10.34
CA LYS A 4 -25.95 8.67 -9.34
C LYS A 4 -24.71 9.52 -9.52
N PRO A 5 -24.09 10.03 -8.46
CA PRO A 5 -22.99 10.97 -8.60
C PRO A 5 -21.68 10.29 -8.97
N LEU A 6 -21.01 10.90 -9.93
CA LEU A 6 -19.72 10.54 -10.53
C LEU A 6 -18.53 11.02 -9.68
N PHE A 7 -18.55 10.88 -8.36
CA PHE A 7 -17.47 11.41 -7.52
C PHE A 7 -16.89 10.42 -6.48
N ALA A 8 -17.32 9.16 -6.50
CA ALA A 8 -16.66 8.12 -5.68
C ALA A 8 -15.31 7.62 -6.29
N GLY A 9 -14.89 8.17 -7.43
CA GLY A 9 -13.76 7.67 -8.22
C GLY A 9 -12.42 8.37 -8.05
N LEU A 10 -12.31 9.44 -7.26
CA LEU A 10 -11.07 10.24 -7.26
C LEU A 10 -10.19 10.08 -6.01
N LEU A 11 -10.66 9.46 -4.94
CA LEU A 11 -9.82 9.16 -3.77
C LEU A 11 -9.35 7.71 -3.70
N ALA A 12 -10.00 6.80 -4.44
CA ALA A 12 -9.48 5.42 -4.61
C ALA A 12 -8.33 5.33 -5.64
N ALA A 13 -8.08 6.38 -6.43
CA ALA A 13 -7.05 6.37 -7.47
C ALA A 13 -5.61 6.56 -6.93
N GLY A 14 -5.44 7.00 -5.69
CA GLY A 14 -4.11 7.15 -5.08
C GLY A 14 -3.54 5.85 -4.51
N LEU A 15 -4.40 4.88 -4.16
CA LEU A 15 -3.98 3.59 -3.61
C LEU A 15 -3.96 2.45 -4.65
N LEU A 16 -4.58 2.66 -5.83
CA LEU A 16 -4.57 1.70 -6.94
C LEU A 16 -3.34 1.84 -7.86
N SER A 17 -2.47 2.83 -7.64
CA SER A 17 -1.25 2.99 -8.45
C SER A 17 -0.20 1.90 -8.23
N GLY A 18 -0.38 1.02 -7.25
CA GLY A 18 0.45 -0.17 -7.07
C GLY A 18 0.19 -1.29 -8.07
N CYS A 19 -1.01 -1.35 -8.67
CA CYS A 19 -1.37 -2.38 -9.65
C CYS A 19 -1.62 -1.84 -11.08
N ALA A 20 -1.52 -0.54 -11.31
CA ALA A 20 -1.71 0.04 -12.64
C ALA A 20 -0.52 0.94 -13.01
N SER A 21 0.53 0.34 -13.56
CA SER A 21 1.55 1.10 -14.28
C SER A 21 0.90 1.81 -15.48
N ASN A 22 1.15 3.11 -15.63
CA ASN A 22 0.68 3.94 -16.73
C ASN A 22 1.03 3.32 -18.08
N VAL A 23 0.05 2.72 -18.74
CA VAL A 23 0.19 2.30 -20.14
C VAL A 23 -0.06 3.52 -21.01
N ASN A 24 1.00 4.19 -21.43
CA ASN A 24 0.93 5.08 -22.59
C ASN A 24 0.61 4.23 -23.83
N ALA A 25 -0.50 4.50 -24.50
CA ALA A 25 -0.89 3.80 -25.71
C ALA A 25 0.25 3.79 -26.73
N PRO A 26 0.65 2.63 -27.25
CA PRO A 26 1.73 2.55 -28.22
C PRO A 26 1.29 3.17 -29.56
N ALA A 27 2.19 3.98 -30.13
CA ALA A 27 2.08 4.38 -31.51
C ALA A 27 2.14 3.12 -32.38
N THR A 28 1.14 2.93 -33.25
CA THR A 28 1.11 1.83 -34.23
C THR A 28 2.34 1.86 -35.10
N LEU A 29 3.24 0.89 -34.89
CA LEU A 29 4.34 0.62 -35.80
C LEU A 29 3.80 -0.14 -37.04
N PRO A 30 4.37 0.10 -38.23
CA PRO A 30 3.95 -0.59 -39.45
C PRO A 30 4.27 -2.09 -39.38
N ALA A 31 3.35 -2.89 -39.91
CA ALA A 31 3.49 -4.32 -39.99
C ALA A 31 4.81 -4.71 -40.73
N VAL A 32 5.65 -5.49 -40.06
CA VAL A 32 6.84 -6.08 -40.63
C VAL A 32 6.43 -7.41 -41.25
N ASP A 33 6.72 -7.60 -42.54
CA ASP A 33 6.51 -8.86 -43.24
C ASP A 33 7.30 -10.01 -42.57
N PRO A 34 6.73 -11.21 -42.45
CA PRO A 34 7.41 -12.33 -41.82
C PRO A 34 8.67 -12.70 -42.59
N GLN A 35 9.82 -12.54 -41.97
CA GLN A 35 11.08 -13.06 -42.46
C GLN A 35 11.07 -14.59 -42.41
N PRO A 36 11.77 -15.29 -43.34
CA PRO A 36 11.78 -16.74 -43.36
C PRO A 36 12.43 -17.31 -42.11
N VAL A 37 11.78 -18.33 -41.54
CA VAL A 37 12.24 -19.08 -40.38
C VAL A 37 13.67 -19.56 -40.62
N ALA A 38 14.63 -19.07 -39.85
CA ALA A 38 16.00 -19.53 -39.84
C ALA A 38 16.05 -20.98 -39.35
N GLU A 39 16.85 -21.82 -40.00
CA GLU A 39 17.09 -23.20 -39.58
C GLU A 39 17.51 -23.25 -38.11
N THR A 40 16.89 -24.12 -37.32
CA THR A 40 17.20 -24.35 -35.90
C THR A 40 18.68 -24.74 -35.78
N SER A 41 19.52 -23.78 -35.40
CA SER A 41 20.87 -24.06 -34.93
C SER A 41 20.79 -24.88 -33.63
N ALA A 42 21.71 -25.84 -33.43
CA ALA A 42 21.79 -26.60 -32.19
C ALA A 42 21.86 -25.63 -30.96
N PRO A 43 21.23 -25.95 -29.81
CA PRO A 43 21.21 -25.08 -28.67
C PRO A 43 22.63 -24.68 -28.28
N THR A 44 22.89 -23.39 -28.24
CA THR A 44 24.22 -22.86 -27.87
C THR A 44 24.30 -22.78 -26.37
N SER A 45 25.19 -23.55 -25.75
CA SER A 45 25.49 -23.44 -24.32
C SER A 45 26.76 -22.61 -24.14
N VAL A 46 26.66 -21.57 -23.29
CA VAL A 46 27.79 -20.65 -23.03
C VAL A 46 27.81 -20.25 -21.55
N THR A 47 29.02 -20.08 -21.01
CA THR A 47 29.21 -19.52 -19.67
C THR A 47 29.60 -18.05 -19.79
N VAL A 48 28.97 -17.18 -19.00
CA VAL A 48 29.16 -15.73 -19.01
C VAL A 48 29.51 -15.22 -17.62
N ASN A 49 30.35 -14.17 -17.54
CA ASN A 49 30.82 -13.58 -16.28
C ASN A 49 30.68 -12.05 -16.25
N SER A 50 30.13 -11.46 -17.30
CA SER A 50 29.89 -10.01 -17.38
C SER A 50 28.55 -9.71 -18.06
N ALA A 51 28.04 -8.48 -17.87
CA ALA A 51 26.83 -8.00 -18.52
C ALA A 51 26.95 -8.01 -20.06
N GLN A 52 28.14 -7.67 -20.59
CA GLN A 52 28.40 -7.64 -22.01
C GLN A 52 28.39 -9.07 -22.61
N GLU A 53 28.99 -10.03 -21.91
CA GLU A 53 28.94 -11.43 -22.30
C GLU A 53 27.52 -11.98 -22.25
N LEU A 54 26.73 -11.62 -21.20
CA LEU A 54 25.33 -11.98 -21.08
C LEU A 54 24.54 -11.42 -22.26
N ALA A 55 24.62 -10.11 -22.51
CA ALA A 55 23.94 -9.47 -23.62
C ALA A 55 24.30 -10.08 -24.98
N ALA A 56 25.57 -10.39 -25.20
CA ALA A 56 26.03 -11.02 -26.45
C ALA A 56 25.53 -12.47 -26.61
N ALA A 57 25.25 -13.17 -25.53
CA ALA A 57 24.83 -14.58 -25.53
C ALA A 57 23.31 -14.76 -25.73
N ILE A 58 22.50 -13.71 -25.54
CA ILE A 58 21.05 -13.78 -25.71
C ILE A 58 20.69 -14.17 -27.14
N ALA A 59 20.05 -15.31 -27.32
CA ALA A 59 19.62 -15.82 -28.64
C ALA A 59 18.52 -16.88 -28.46
N PRO A 60 17.69 -17.10 -29.48
CA PRO A 60 16.73 -18.23 -29.46
C PRO A 60 17.44 -19.58 -29.30
N GLY A 61 16.92 -20.41 -28.41
CA GLY A 61 17.50 -21.74 -28.11
C GLY A 61 18.79 -21.70 -27.28
N ALA A 62 19.17 -20.54 -26.73
CA ALA A 62 20.39 -20.44 -25.94
C ALA A 62 20.20 -20.97 -24.51
N THR A 63 21.24 -21.66 -24.01
CA THR A 63 21.38 -21.96 -22.57
C THR A 63 22.61 -21.21 -22.07
N ILE A 64 22.36 -20.20 -21.24
CA ILE A 64 23.39 -19.33 -20.69
C ILE A 64 23.62 -19.71 -19.23
N THR A 65 24.86 -20.10 -18.93
CA THR A 65 25.29 -20.39 -17.56
C THR A 65 26.02 -19.17 -17.00
N LEU A 66 25.49 -18.61 -15.91
CA LEU A 66 26.16 -17.53 -15.19
C LEU A 66 27.28 -18.09 -14.32
N GLY A 67 28.45 -17.48 -14.37
CA GLY A 67 29.56 -17.85 -13.50
C GLY A 67 29.23 -17.64 -12.00
N GLU A 68 30.02 -18.27 -11.14
CA GLU A 68 29.93 -18.04 -9.70
C GLU A 68 30.34 -16.61 -9.33
N GLY A 69 29.75 -16.07 -8.26
CA GLY A 69 29.99 -14.71 -7.78
C GLY A 69 28.94 -13.71 -8.23
N VAL A 70 29.33 -12.44 -8.33
CA VAL A 70 28.41 -11.33 -8.63
C VAL A 70 28.62 -10.87 -10.07
N LEU A 71 27.57 -11.00 -10.88
CA LEU A 71 27.49 -10.40 -12.20
C LEU A 71 26.73 -9.07 -12.07
N LYS A 72 27.44 -7.95 -12.20
CA LYS A 72 26.81 -6.63 -12.23
C LYS A 72 26.27 -6.34 -13.62
N LEU A 73 25.00 -5.91 -13.67
CA LEU A 73 24.38 -5.39 -14.90
C LEU A 73 24.71 -3.90 -15.02
N ASP A 74 25.90 -3.61 -15.50
CA ASP A 74 26.32 -2.26 -15.85
C ASP A 74 26.47 -2.10 -17.36
N LEU A 75 26.28 -0.89 -17.84
CA LEU A 75 26.34 -0.55 -19.25
C LEU A 75 27.75 -0.76 -19.84
N GLY A 76 28.80 -0.70 -19.02
CA GLY A 76 30.17 -0.65 -19.50
C GLY A 76 30.43 0.59 -20.38
N ASP A 77 31.35 0.44 -21.34
CA ASP A 77 31.74 1.55 -22.23
C ASP A 77 30.88 1.65 -23.50
N ASP A 78 30.00 0.67 -23.77
CA ASP A 78 29.21 0.62 -25.01
C ASP A 78 27.73 0.33 -24.74
N ILE A 79 26.89 1.30 -25.07
CA ILE A 79 25.43 1.19 -25.00
C ILE A 79 24.84 0.22 -26.03
N ASN A 80 25.58 -0.07 -27.10
CA ASN A 80 25.12 -0.94 -28.15
C ASN A 80 25.49 -2.40 -27.86
N THR A 81 24.51 -3.23 -27.54
CA THR A 81 24.72 -4.67 -27.35
C THR A 81 25.14 -5.39 -28.61
N GLY A 82 24.87 -4.83 -29.79
CA GLY A 82 25.03 -5.51 -31.07
C GLY A 82 24.09 -6.71 -31.29
N ASN A 83 23.19 -6.94 -30.35
CA ASN A 83 22.26 -8.08 -30.31
C ASN A 83 20.82 -7.60 -30.62
N PRO A 84 20.11 -8.22 -31.57
CA PRO A 84 18.75 -7.81 -31.91
C PRO A 84 17.70 -8.16 -30.83
N TYR A 85 18.06 -9.02 -29.88
CA TYR A 85 17.16 -9.51 -28.83
C TYR A 85 17.34 -8.79 -27.50
N CYS A 86 18.28 -7.88 -27.37
CA CYS A 86 18.43 -7.09 -26.14
C CYS A 86 19.08 -5.74 -26.40
N TRP A 87 18.73 -4.78 -25.56
CA TRP A 87 19.29 -3.42 -25.58
C TRP A 87 19.32 -2.82 -24.18
N TRP A 88 20.13 -1.79 -24.03
CA TRP A 88 20.13 -0.97 -22.84
C TRP A 88 19.09 0.15 -22.99
N GLU A 89 18.11 0.18 -22.11
CA GLU A 89 17.08 1.20 -22.01
C GLU A 89 17.46 2.21 -20.93
N ALA A 90 17.36 3.51 -21.25
CA ALA A 90 17.63 4.55 -20.24
C ALA A 90 16.47 4.65 -19.25
N VAL A 91 16.80 4.66 -17.97
CA VAL A 91 15.91 4.99 -16.86
C VAL A 91 16.38 6.28 -16.18
N GLU A 92 15.67 6.77 -15.17
CA GLU A 92 15.95 8.08 -14.59
C GLU A 92 17.39 8.21 -14.04
N ASP A 93 17.92 7.15 -13.42
CA ASP A 93 19.23 7.16 -12.76
C ASP A 93 20.27 6.22 -13.39
N GLY A 94 20.01 5.70 -14.59
CA GLY A 94 20.94 4.80 -15.27
C GLY A 94 20.34 4.05 -16.45
N PHE A 95 20.65 2.78 -16.56
CA PHE A 95 20.19 1.92 -17.64
C PHE A 95 19.77 0.56 -17.12
N GLN A 96 18.80 -0.06 -17.80
CA GLN A 96 18.37 -1.44 -17.58
C GLN A 96 18.56 -2.28 -18.84
N LEU A 97 18.82 -3.57 -18.68
CA LEU A 97 18.90 -4.51 -19.80
C LEU A 97 17.51 -5.06 -20.12
N VAL A 98 16.99 -4.71 -21.28
CA VAL A 98 15.73 -5.26 -21.81
C VAL A 98 16.05 -6.43 -22.73
N ILE A 99 15.41 -7.58 -22.52
CA ILE A 99 15.49 -8.78 -23.35
C ILE A 99 14.13 -8.99 -23.99
N SER A 100 14.05 -9.03 -25.30
CA SER A 100 12.75 -9.06 -25.99
C SER A 100 12.72 -10.01 -27.20
N GLY A 101 11.57 -10.64 -27.40
CA GLY A 101 11.27 -11.45 -28.59
C GLY A 101 12.03 -12.77 -28.65
N VAL A 102 12.65 -13.22 -27.57
CA VAL A 102 13.46 -14.44 -27.53
C VAL A 102 12.58 -15.66 -27.25
N GLN A 103 12.84 -16.74 -27.95
CA GLN A 103 12.21 -18.03 -27.76
C GLN A 103 13.23 -19.07 -27.27
N ASP A 104 12.78 -19.98 -26.38
CA ASP A 104 13.57 -21.10 -25.87
C ASP A 104 14.88 -20.65 -25.19
N LEU A 105 14.81 -19.60 -24.33
CA LEU A 105 15.95 -19.07 -23.59
C LEU A 105 16.01 -19.66 -22.17
N THR A 106 17.18 -20.21 -21.83
CA THR A 106 17.49 -20.60 -20.45
C THR A 106 18.64 -19.75 -19.89
N ILE A 107 18.45 -19.12 -18.73
CA ILE A 107 19.51 -18.46 -17.95
C ILE A 107 19.61 -19.19 -16.62
N GLN A 108 20.76 -19.76 -16.31
CA GLN A 108 20.96 -20.56 -15.10
C GLN A 108 22.22 -20.16 -14.34
N GLY A 109 22.16 -20.18 -13.02
CA GLY A 109 23.31 -20.01 -12.13
C GLY A 109 23.79 -21.34 -11.55
N ALA A 110 24.81 -21.27 -10.68
CA ALA A 110 25.34 -22.41 -9.94
C ALA A 110 24.59 -22.67 -8.61
N GLY A 111 23.50 -21.96 -8.38
CA GLY A 111 22.68 -21.97 -7.16
C GLY A 111 22.52 -20.57 -6.58
N ARG A 112 21.45 -20.33 -5.80
CA ARG A 112 21.12 -19.02 -5.22
C ARG A 112 22.24 -18.40 -4.37
N ASP A 113 22.99 -19.22 -3.67
CA ASP A 113 24.09 -18.77 -2.81
C ASP A 113 25.40 -18.54 -3.57
N ALA A 114 25.54 -19.16 -4.74
CA ALA A 114 26.77 -19.15 -5.54
C ALA A 114 26.79 -18.09 -6.63
N THR A 115 25.64 -17.78 -7.22
CA THR A 115 25.52 -16.85 -8.35
C THR A 115 24.57 -15.73 -8.02
N ARG A 116 24.98 -14.49 -8.30
CA ARG A 116 24.16 -13.31 -8.07
C ARG A 116 24.20 -12.36 -9.26
N ILE A 117 23.05 -11.86 -9.68
CA ILE A 117 22.91 -10.75 -10.64
C ILE A 117 22.51 -9.50 -9.85
N GLN A 118 23.19 -8.37 -10.12
CA GLN A 118 22.89 -7.10 -9.43
C GLN A 118 22.92 -5.92 -10.41
N THR A 119 22.07 -4.93 -10.14
CA THR A 119 22.09 -3.62 -10.81
C THR A 119 22.18 -2.49 -9.78
N ASP A 120 22.80 -1.37 -10.13
CA ASP A 120 22.94 -0.20 -9.26
C ASP A 120 21.82 0.82 -9.43
N PRO A 121 21.29 1.13 -10.64
CA PRO A 121 20.21 2.08 -10.82
C PRO A 121 18.93 1.64 -10.10
N ARG A 122 18.29 2.57 -9.40
CA ARG A 122 17.09 2.31 -8.58
C ARG A 122 15.80 2.23 -9.38
N PHE A 123 15.79 2.90 -10.55
CA PHE A 123 14.65 2.90 -11.46
C PHE A 123 14.72 1.77 -12.50
N ALA A 124 15.81 0.99 -12.51
CA ALA A 124 15.99 -0.13 -13.41
C ALA A 124 15.36 -1.42 -12.85
N ASP A 125 14.68 -2.16 -13.71
CA ASP A 125 14.45 -3.58 -13.45
C ASP A 125 15.79 -4.32 -13.46
N VAL A 126 15.96 -5.25 -12.53
CA VAL A 126 17.21 -6.05 -12.54
C VAL A 126 17.26 -6.94 -13.79
N LEU A 127 16.14 -7.61 -14.12
CA LEU A 127 15.97 -8.36 -15.36
C LEU A 127 14.59 -8.04 -15.94
N LYS A 128 14.56 -7.52 -17.17
CA LYS A 128 13.31 -7.19 -17.87
C LYS A 128 13.18 -8.02 -19.14
N PHE A 129 12.07 -8.73 -19.27
CA PHE A 129 11.74 -9.57 -20.41
C PHE A 129 10.43 -9.11 -21.05
N GLU A 130 10.42 -8.98 -22.37
CA GLU A 130 9.23 -8.58 -23.14
C GLU A 130 9.01 -9.53 -24.32
N ASN A 131 7.79 -9.97 -24.55
CA ASN A 131 7.43 -10.81 -25.69
C ASN A 131 8.29 -12.10 -25.82
N CYS A 132 8.72 -12.68 -24.70
CA CYS A 132 9.53 -13.90 -24.67
C CYS A 132 8.66 -15.14 -24.51
N GLY A 133 9.12 -16.27 -25.10
CA GLY A 133 8.44 -17.55 -24.96
C GLY A 133 9.38 -18.68 -24.55
N ASN A 134 8.88 -19.66 -23.79
CA ASN A 134 9.67 -20.76 -23.25
C ASN A 134 10.92 -20.26 -22.50
N LEU A 135 10.71 -19.30 -21.59
CA LEU A 135 11.78 -18.69 -20.80
C LEU A 135 12.00 -19.48 -19.50
N THR A 136 13.25 -19.84 -19.23
CA THR A 136 13.64 -20.46 -17.95
C THR A 136 14.70 -19.62 -17.25
N LEU A 137 14.43 -19.20 -16.01
CA LEU A 137 15.39 -18.58 -15.11
C LEU A 137 15.55 -19.47 -13.88
N GLN A 138 16.79 -19.91 -13.57
CA GLN A 138 16.97 -20.85 -12.46
C GLN A 138 18.31 -20.74 -11.74
N GLY A 139 18.30 -21.02 -10.42
CA GLY A 139 19.52 -21.27 -9.64
C GLY A 139 20.43 -20.05 -9.44
N PHE A 140 19.90 -18.84 -9.28
CA PHE A 140 20.67 -17.65 -8.94
C PHE A 140 19.87 -16.66 -8.08
N THR A 141 20.55 -15.69 -7.53
CA THR A 141 19.92 -14.56 -6.83
C THR A 141 19.97 -13.30 -7.68
N ALA A 142 18.86 -12.55 -7.77
CA ALA A 142 18.77 -11.27 -8.46
C ALA A 142 18.33 -10.16 -7.50
N GLY A 143 18.87 -8.95 -7.65
CA GLY A 143 18.46 -7.79 -6.84
C GLY A 143 19.29 -6.55 -7.09
N HIS A 144 18.91 -5.44 -6.44
CA HIS A 144 19.69 -4.20 -6.48
C HIS A 144 20.89 -4.26 -5.52
N THR A 145 21.95 -3.48 -5.78
CA THR A 145 23.19 -3.57 -5.02
C THR A 145 23.15 -2.92 -3.65
N GLU A 146 22.28 -1.96 -3.43
CA GLU A 146 22.16 -1.25 -2.16
C GLU A 146 20.78 -1.46 -1.54
N GLN A 147 20.73 -1.41 -0.20
CA GLN A 147 19.49 -1.16 0.52
C GLN A 147 19.11 0.31 0.32
N ALA A 148 18.79 0.65 -0.91
CA ALA A 148 18.38 2.00 -1.20
C ALA A 148 16.94 2.20 -0.74
N GLU A 149 16.70 3.28 -0.05
CA GLU A 149 15.35 3.79 0.14
C GLU A 149 14.80 4.25 -1.21
N GLY A 150 13.57 3.82 -1.56
CA GLY A 150 12.84 4.31 -2.73
C GLY A 150 13.37 3.81 -4.08
N CYS A 151 13.51 2.51 -4.28
CA CYS A 151 13.61 1.96 -5.64
C CYS A 151 12.23 1.91 -6.29
N GLU A 152 12.18 2.26 -7.57
CA GLU A 152 10.99 2.19 -8.42
C GLU A 152 11.04 1.02 -9.40
N GLY A 153 12.25 0.52 -9.71
CA GLY A 153 12.45 -0.64 -10.57
C GLY A 153 12.12 -1.97 -9.88
N ASP A 154 11.68 -2.92 -10.67
CA ASP A 154 11.34 -4.27 -10.21
C ASP A 154 12.57 -5.20 -10.22
N VAL A 155 12.48 -6.36 -9.57
CA VAL A 155 13.58 -7.32 -9.67
C VAL A 155 13.45 -8.17 -10.95
N ILE A 156 12.29 -8.79 -11.16
CA ILE A 156 11.98 -9.53 -12.40
C ILE A 156 10.74 -8.91 -13.04
N GLY A 157 10.92 -8.23 -14.18
CA GLY A 157 9.85 -7.71 -15.01
C GLY A 157 9.53 -8.63 -16.18
N LEU A 158 8.27 -9.00 -16.36
CA LEU A 158 7.78 -9.86 -17.44
C LEU A 158 6.61 -9.15 -18.15
N GLY A 159 6.75 -8.86 -19.44
CA GLY A 159 5.68 -8.27 -20.26
C GLY A 159 5.37 -9.16 -21.47
N ASP A 160 4.10 -9.50 -21.69
CA ASP A 160 3.65 -10.29 -22.85
C ASP A 160 4.43 -11.61 -23.05
N CYS A 161 4.85 -12.25 -21.94
CA CYS A 161 5.64 -13.48 -21.98
C CYS A 161 4.75 -14.73 -21.87
N GLN A 162 5.21 -15.83 -22.47
CA GLN A 162 4.49 -17.10 -22.48
C GLN A 162 5.39 -18.27 -22.09
N ASN A 163 4.85 -19.21 -21.29
CA ASN A 163 5.55 -20.38 -20.79
C ASN A 163 6.86 -20.02 -20.09
N VAL A 164 6.73 -19.36 -18.94
CA VAL A 164 7.86 -18.86 -18.13
C VAL A 164 8.04 -19.74 -16.90
N LEU A 165 9.24 -20.25 -16.70
CA LEU A 165 9.65 -20.94 -15.48
C LEU A 165 10.66 -20.11 -14.70
N LEU A 166 10.32 -19.78 -13.45
CA LEU A 166 11.21 -19.19 -12.46
C LEU A 166 11.45 -20.23 -11.36
N GLU A 167 12.66 -20.80 -11.29
CA GLU A 167 12.96 -21.92 -10.40
C GLU A 167 14.19 -21.67 -9.54
N ASP A 168 14.10 -21.93 -8.25
CA ASP A 168 15.21 -21.80 -7.31
C ASP A 168 15.91 -20.43 -7.38
N LEU A 169 15.12 -19.35 -7.45
CA LEU A 169 15.63 -17.98 -7.46
C LEU A 169 15.57 -17.33 -6.07
N GLY A 170 16.61 -16.56 -5.73
CA GLY A 170 16.57 -15.53 -4.70
C GLY A 170 16.22 -14.19 -5.36
N ILE A 171 15.16 -13.53 -4.90
CA ILE A 171 14.67 -12.27 -5.47
C ILE A 171 14.62 -11.26 -4.33
N PHE A 172 15.51 -10.26 -4.35
CA PHE A 172 15.71 -9.42 -3.19
C PHE A 172 15.96 -7.95 -3.53
N GLY A 173 15.89 -7.16 -2.49
CA GLY A 173 16.43 -5.83 -2.49
C GLY A 173 15.40 -4.75 -2.42
N CYS A 174 15.84 -3.52 -2.60
CA CYS A 174 14.99 -2.35 -2.57
C CYS A 174 14.05 -2.24 -3.79
N GLY A 175 14.02 -3.22 -4.68
CA GLY A 175 13.09 -3.27 -5.80
C GLY A 175 11.67 -3.03 -5.34
N ASN A 176 10.92 -2.30 -6.13
CA ASN A 176 9.53 -2.00 -5.86
C ASN A 176 8.74 -3.31 -5.74
N ILE A 177 8.85 -4.15 -6.76
CA ILE A 177 8.18 -5.44 -6.85
C ILE A 177 9.22 -6.55 -7.08
N GLY A 178 9.03 -7.68 -6.40
CA GLY A 178 9.92 -8.83 -6.60
C GLY A 178 9.74 -9.47 -7.98
N ILE A 179 8.52 -9.89 -8.32
CA ILE A 179 8.13 -10.39 -9.64
C ILE A 179 6.95 -9.57 -10.12
N ASN A 180 7.11 -8.86 -11.23
CA ASN A 180 6.06 -8.08 -11.86
C ASN A 180 5.74 -8.67 -13.24
N ALA A 181 4.60 -9.33 -13.37
CA ALA A 181 4.16 -9.96 -14.61
C ALA A 181 2.91 -9.27 -15.17
N ASN A 182 3.00 -8.86 -16.43
CA ASN A 182 1.91 -8.19 -17.14
C ASN A 182 1.58 -8.96 -18.41
N GLN A 183 0.30 -9.28 -18.62
CA GLN A 183 -0.22 -9.93 -19.84
C GLN A 183 0.52 -11.23 -20.20
N CYS A 184 0.93 -11.98 -19.17
CA CYS A 184 1.67 -13.23 -19.36
C CYS A 184 0.72 -14.44 -19.32
N GLN A 185 1.19 -15.56 -19.89
CA GLN A 185 0.47 -16.83 -19.89
C GLN A 185 1.42 -17.98 -19.50
N GLU A 186 0.92 -18.95 -18.70
CA GLU A 186 1.69 -20.11 -18.23
C GLU A 186 2.96 -19.67 -17.47
N LEU A 187 2.76 -18.98 -16.32
CA LEU A 187 3.84 -18.57 -15.42
C LEU A 187 3.96 -19.56 -14.25
N ASP A 188 5.12 -20.20 -14.14
CA ASP A 188 5.41 -21.16 -13.08
C ASP A 188 6.57 -20.66 -12.20
N ILE A 189 6.29 -20.42 -10.91
CA ILE A 189 7.23 -19.92 -9.91
C ILE A 189 7.46 -21.02 -8.88
N ARG A 190 8.65 -21.61 -8.85
CA ARG A 190 8.96 -22.77 -8.02
C ARG A 190 10.13 -22.53 -7.08
N THR A 191 9.97 -22.90 -5.83
CA THR A 191 11.05 -22.89 -4.82
C THR A 191 11.84 -21.57 -4.74
N CYS A 192 11.19 -20.45 -5.10
CA CYS A 192 11.79 -19.12 -5.03
C CYS A 192 11.75 -18.55 -3.61
N ASP A 193 12.74 -17.71 -3.27
CA ASP A 193 12.80 -16.93 -2.03
C ASP A 193 12.74 -15.44 -2.39
N ILE A 194 11.57 -14.80 -2.13
CA ILE A 194 11.28 -13.41 -2.48
C ILE A 194 11.28 -12.60 -1.19
N TYR A 195 12.18 -11.62 -1.07
CA TYR A 195 12.36 -10.95 0.21
C TYR A 195 12.85 -9.50 0.10
N THR A 196 12.53 -8.73 1.12
CA THR A 196 12.92 -7.31 1.28
C THR A 196 12.47 -6.37 0.16
N CYS A 197 11.46 -6.76 -0.63
CA CYS A 197 10.84 -5.87 -1.60
C CYS A 197 10.03 -4.77 -0.88
N SER A 198 10.09 -3.56 -1.39
CA SER A 198 9.53 -2.40 -0.69
C SER A 198 8.02 -2.28 -0.81
N ASN A 199 7.43 -2.77 -1.90
CA ASN A 199 6.01 -2.63 -2.18
C ASN A 199 5.28 -3.98 -2.30
N THR A 200 5.65 -4.84 -3.24
CA THR A 200 4.91 -6.08 -3.50
C THR A 200 5.87 -7.25 -3.76
N GLY A 201 5.54 -8.43 -3.23
CA GLY A 201 6.33 -9.64 -3.52
C GLY A 201 6.11 -10.12 -4.94
N ILE A 202 4.86 -10.44 -5.31
CA ILE A 202 4.45 -10.90 -6.64
C ILE A 202 3.26 -10.05 -7.09
N ASN A 203 3.38 -9.41 -8.25
CA ASN A 203 2.31 -8.68 -8.91
C ASN A 203 1.97 -9.35 -10.24
N LEU A 204 0.71 -9.71 -10.42
CA LEU A 204 0.16 -10.38 -11.59
C LEU A 204 -0.95 -9.52 -12.20
N ASN A 205 -0.71 -8.93 -13.34
CA ASN A 205 -1.68 -8.12 -14.07
C ASN A 205 -2.04 -8.81 -15.39
N GLU A 206 -3.30 -9.22 -15.55
CA GLU A 206 -3.80 -9.96 -16.72
C GLU A 206 -2.98 -11.23 -17.03
N VAL A 207 -2.54 -11.94 -15.97
CA VAL A 207 -1.78 -13.19 -16.10
C VAL A 207 -2.72 -14.39 -16.03
N LYS A 208 -2.56 -15.32 -16.98
CA LYS A 208 -3.34 -16.57 -17.05
C LYS A 208 -2.47 -17.78 -16.72
N ASP A 209 -3.08 -18.78 -16.08
CA ASP A 209 -2.39 -20.02 -15.70
C ASP A 209 -1.12 -19.76 -14.88
N CYS A 210 -1.23 -19.01 -13.78
CA CYS A 210 -0.12 -18.75 -12.87
C CYS A 210 -0.06 -19.76 -11.73
N LYS A 211 1.11 -20.37 -11.53
CA LYS A 211 1.34 -21.31 -10.43
C LYS A 211 2.56 -20.91 -9.59
N VAL A 212 2.36 -20.81 -8.26
CA VAL A 212 3.42 -20.56 -7.28
C VAL A 212 3.53 -21.77 -6.36
N THR A 213 4.67 -22.45 -6.35
CA THR A 213 4.82 -23.71 -5.59
C THR A 213 6.08 -23.74 -4.74
N GLY A 214 5.95 -24.16 -3.47
CA GLY A 214 7.09 -24.41 -2.58
C GLY A 214 7.97 -23.20 -2.33
N SER A 215 7.45 -22.00 -2.55
CA SER A 215 8.19 -20.74 -2.49
C SER A 215 8.07 -20.08 -1.11
N THR A 216 8.91 -19.10 -0.85
CA THR A 216 8.83 -18.28 0.35
C THR A 216 8.77 -16.81 -0.05
N ILE A 217 7.80 -16.08 0.50
CA ILE A 217 7.71 -14.62 0.39
C ILE A 217 7.87 -14.09 1.81
N ARG A 218 8.89 -13.24 2.03
CA ARG A 218 9.23 -12.85 3.39
C ARG A 218 9.83 -11.46 3.52
N ASP A 219 9.72 -10.92 4.73
CA ASP A 219 10.41 -9.69 5.13
C ASP A 219 10.12 -8.52 4.17
N LEU A 220 8.87 -8.42 3.66
CA LEU A 220 8.44 -7.31 2.81
C LEU A 220 8.07 -6.09 3.65
N GLY A 221 8.19 -4.92 3.04
CA GLY A 221 7.96 -3.64 3.70
C GLY A 221 9.11 -3.27 4.64
N ARG A 222 9.00 -2.09 5.23
CA ARG A 222 9.99 -1.53 6.15
C ARG A 222 9.34 -1.22 7.50
N PRO A 223 10.09 -1.06 8.57
CA PRO A 223 9.51 -0.66 9.86
C PRO A 223 8.71 0.65 9.79
N GLN A 224 9.10 1.58 8.91
CA GLN A 224 8.46 2.89 8.74
C GLN A 224 7.53 2.98 7.52
N ALA A 225 7.48 1.95 6.68
CA ALA A 225 6.66 1.92 5.47
C ALA A 225 6.21 0.49 5.17
N ALA A 226 4.92 0.22 5.40
CA ALA A 226 4.33 -1.06 5.03
C ALA A 226 4.42 -1.28 3.51
N ALA A 227 4.65 -2.52 3.09
CA ALA A 227 4.46 -2.92 1.70
C ALA A 227 2.96 -2.86 1.33
N PHE A 228 2.65 -2.86 0.04
CA PHE A 228 1.25 -2.94 -0.37
C PHE A 228 0.69 -4.34 -0.09
N THR A 229 1.34 -5.39 -0.61
CA THR A 229 0.85 -6.76 -0.42
C THR A 229 1.94 -7.80 -0.72
N ALA A 230 1.77 -9.03 -0.26
CA ALA A 230 2.67 -10.11 -0.67
C ALA A 230 2.38 -10.61 -2.07
N ILE A 231 1.09 -10.81 -2.40
CA ILE A 231 0.64 -11.21 -3.73
C ILE A 231 -0.53 -10.33 -4.15
N CYS A 232 -0.38 -9.67 -5.30
CA CYS A 232 -1.45 -8.97 -5.99
C CYS A 232 -1.78 -9.69 -7.30
N ALA A 233 -3.07 -9.93 -7.58
CA ALA A 233 -3.52 -10.50 -8.84
C ALA A 233 -4.76 -9.77 -9.36
N TYR A 234 -4.66 -9.24 -10.58
CA TYR A 234 -5.70 -8.44 -11.21
C TYR A 234 -5.97 -8.89 -12.66
N GLY A 235 -7.21 -9.13 -13.00
CA GLY A 235 -7.67 -9.33 -14.39
C GLY A 235 -7.20 -10.60 -15.10
N GLY A 236 -6.53 -11.51 -14.37
CA GLY A 236 -6.07 -12.80 -14.90
C GLY A 236 -7.05 -13.94 -14.62
N GLU A 237 -6.57 -15.16 -14.83
CA GLU A 237 -7.32 -16.41 -14.64
C GLU A 237 -6.40 -17.47 -13.99
N ASP A 238 -6.97 -18.40 -13.22
CA ASP A 238 -6.32 -19.62 -12.72
C ASP A 238 -5.02 -19.40 -11.92
N LEU A 239 -5.08 -18.52 -10.89
CA LEU A 239 -3.99 -18.42 -9.92
C LEU A 239 -4.02 -19.58 -8.92
N VAL A 240 -2.95 -20.37 -8.89
CA VAL A 240 -2.76 -21.48 -7.94
C VAL A 240 -1.50 -21.26 -7.11
N VAL A 241 -1.64 -21.27 -5.78
CA VAL A 241 -0.52 -21.14 -4.84
C VAL A 241 -0.49 -22.36 -3.93
N GLU A 242 0.59 -23.15 -4.01
CA GLU A 242 0.73 -24.42 -3.28
C GLU A 242 1.98 -24.43 -2.40
N ASP A 243 1.86 -25.00 -1.19
CA ASP A 243 2.99 -25.25 -0.28
C ASP A 243 3.92 -24.03 -0.08
N THR A 244 3.36 -22.82 -0.18
CA THR A 244 4.10 -21.55 -0.17
C THR A 244 3.99 -20.88 1.20
N LYS A 245 5.11 -20.29 1.66
CA LYS A 245 5.21 -19.65 2.96
C LYS A 245 5.26 -18.13 2.80
N LEU A 246 4.36 -17.41 3.51
CA LEU A 246 4.33 -15.97 3.63
C LEU A 246 4.66 -15.59 5.08
N THR A 247 5.81 -14.92 5.34
CA THR A 247 6.29 -14.74 6.72
C THR A 247 7.08 -13.44 6.94
N GLY A 248 6.89 -12.81 8.11
CA GLY A 248 7.64 -11.60 8.47
C GLY A 248 7.29 -10.39 7.60
N ILE A 249 6.09 -10.36 7.03
CA ILE A 249 5.64 -9.33 6.10
C ILE A 249 5.02 -8.19 6.89
N ASN A 250 5.46 -6.96 6.61
CA ASN A 250 4.83 -5.73 7.05
C ASN A 250 4.14 -5.07 5.85
N ALA A 251 2.82 -5.18 5.74
CA ALA A 251 2.08 -4.75 4.56
C ALA A 251 0.68 -4.22 4.91
N TYR A 252 0.01 -3.59 3.94
CA TYR A 252 -1.42 -3.28 4.07
C TYR A 252 -2.22 -4.58 4.09
N ASN A 253 -2.09 -5.41 3.04
CA ASN A 253 -2.73 -6.72 2.96
C ASN A 253 -1.69 -7.82 2.78
N LEU A 254 -2.01 -9.05 3.15
CA LEU A 254 -1.19 -10.19 2.78
C LEU A 254 -1.46 -10.62 1.35
N LEU A 255 -2.74 -10.68 0.97
CA LEU A 255 -3.21 -11.04 -0.37
C LEU A 255 -4.22 -9.98 -0.86
N THR A 256 -4.02 -9.46 -2.06
CA THR A 256 -4.94 -8.53 -2.73
C THR A 256 -5.34 -9.12 -4.08
N LEU A 257 -6.57 -9.62 -4.18
CA LEU A 257 -7.01 -10.43 -5.31
C LEU A 257 -8.26 -9.84 -5.97
N TYR A 258 -8.28 -9.83 -7.29
CA TYR A 258 -9.39 -9.37 -8.13
C TYR A 258 -9.79 -10.45 -9.15
N GLN A 259 -9.49 -11.71 -8.85
CA GLN A 259 -9.73 -12.87 -9.71
C GLN A 259 -9.86 -14.13 -8.88
N ASP A 260 -10.26 -15.21 -9.53
CA ASP A 260 -10.27 -16.53 -8.92
C ASP A 260 -8.86 -16.97 -8.53
N ALA A 261 -8.75 -17.58 -7.35
CA ALA A 261 -7.48 -18.10 -6.86
C ALA A 261 -7.67 -19.30 -5.93
N ARG A 262 -6.69 -20.20 -5.93
CA ARG A 262 -6.65 -21.34 -5.03
C ARG A 262 -5.33 -21.39 -4.27
N PHE A 263 -5.43 -21.46 -2.95
CA PHE A 263 -4.30 -21.64 -2.04
C PHE A 263 -4.41 -23.01 -1.37
N SER A 264 -3.35 -23.81 -1.40
CA SER A 264 -3.35 -25.11 -0.74
C SER A 264 -2.02 -25.39 -0.03
N GLY A 265 -2.09 -25.91 1.20
CA GLY A 265 -0.89 -26.22 1.99
C GLY A 265 -0.04 -25.01 2.38
N CYS A 266 -0.55 -23.79 2.21
CA CYS A 266 0.20 -22.57 2.46
C CYS A 266 0.34 -22.26 3.95
N THR A 267 1.39 -21.52 4.32
CA THR A 267 1.65 -21.11 5.69
C THR A 267 1.79 -19.59 5.77
N PHE A 268 1.02 -18.97 6.67
CA PHE A 268 1.02 -17.54 6.94
C PHE A 268 1.51 -17.29 8.37
N GLN A 269 2.71 -16.68 8.56
CA GLN A 269 3.30 -16.58 9.90
C GLN A 269 3.99 -15.24 10.15
N ASN A 270 3.83 -14.71 11.38
CA ASN A 270 4.56 -13.53 11.85
C ASN A 270 4.37 -12.30 10.95
N ASN A 271 3.20 -12.14 10.33
CA ASN A 271 2.90 -11.01 9.47
C ASN A 271 2.23 -9.90 10.29
N THR A 272 2.53 -8.66 9.97
CA THR A 272 1.89 -7.47 10.53
C THR A 272 1.22 -6.72 9.40
N LEU A 273 -0.11 -6.64 9.45
CA LEU A 273 -0.92 -6.10 8.36
C LEU A 273 -1.73 -4.93 8.90
N SER A 274 -1.68 -3.81 8.22
CA SER A 274 -2.44 -2.63 8.64
C SER A 274 -3.90 -2.66 8.20
N ASP A 275 -4.27 -3.55 7.28
CA ASP A 275 -5.65 -3.77 6.85
C ASP A 275 -6.03 -5.25 7.05
N VAL A 276 -6.26 -6.02 6.00
CA VAL A 276 -6.74 -7.39 6.08
C VAL A 276 -5.72 -8.42 5.58
N ALA A 277 -5.85 -9.67 6.02
CA ALA A 277 -5.01 -10.72 5.46
C ALA A 277 -5.39 -11.02 4.01
N LEU A 278 -6.67 -11.07 3.68
CA LEU A 278 -7.17 -11.34 2.33
C LEU A 278 -8.19 -10.28 1.91
N ALA A 279 -7.80 -9.40 0.99
CA ALA A 279 -8.70 -8.49 0.29
C ALA A 279 -9.10 -9.12 -1.05
N LEU A 280 -10.39 -9.42 -1.23
CA LEU A 280 -10.95 -9.99 -2.43
C LEU A 280 -11.99 -9.04 -3.03
N ASN A 281 -11.77 -8.59 -4.24
CA ASN A 281 -12.67 -7.70 -4.98
C ASN A 281 -13.00 -8.28 -6.35
N SER A 282 -14.06 -7.77 -6.97
CA SER A 282 -14.34 -8.03 -8.38
C SER A 282 -13.54 -7.09 -9.27
N SER A 283 -12.97 -7.58 -10.36
CA SER A 283 -12.44 -6.70 -11.41
C SER A 283 -13.60 -6.11 -12.23
N GLU A 284 -13.35 -5.01 -12.93
CA GLU A 284 -14.36 -4.40 -13.82
C GLU A 284 -14.90 -5.37 -14.90
N ASN A 285 -14.16 -6.44 -15.19
CA ASN A 285 -14.49 -7.44 -16.20
C ASN A 285 -14.92 -8.80 -15.63
N ALA A 286 -14.83 -9.03 -14.31
CA ALA A 286 -15.22 -10.28 -13.65
C ALA A 286 -16.46 -10.04 -12.79
N GLU A 287 -17.54 -10.75 -13.09
CA GLU A 287 -18.78 -10.60 -12.31
C GLU A 287 -18.62 -11.03 -10.85
N PHE A 288 -17.76 -12.02 -10.54
CA PHE A 288 -17.51 -12.51 -9.18
C PHE A 288 -16.15 -13.21 -9.12
N ALA A 289 -15.39 -12.99 -8.06
CA ALA A 289 -14.16 -13.73 -7.79
C ALA A 289 -14.35 -14.70 -6.63
N THR A 290 -13.79 -15.90 -6.75
CA THR A 290 -13.81 -16.91 -5.70
C THR A 290 -12.39 -17.28 -5.31
N VAL A 291 -12.08 -17.20 -4.02
CA VAL A 291 -10.82 -17.70 -3.47
C VAL A 291 -11.09 -18.95 -2.63
N THR A 292 -10.36 -20.02 -2.93
CA THR A 292 -10.43 -21.28 -2.19
C THR A 292 -9.15 -21.46 -1.37
N LEU A 293 -9.31 -21.74 -0.08
CA LEU A 293 -8.24 -22.02 0.86
C LEU A 293 -8.36 -23.46 1.36
N GLU A 294 -7.31 -24.28 1.13
CA GLU A 294 -7.31 -25.70 1.50
C GLU A 294 -6.06 -26.07 2.30
N ASN A 295 -6.21 -26.59 3.51
CA ASN A 295 -5.09 -27.02 4.35
C ASN A 295 -4.05 -25.92 4.63
N CYS A 296 -4.44 -24.65 4.57
CA CYS A 296 -3.58 -23.52 4.91
C CYS A 296 -3.50 -23.37 6.45
N GLN A 297 -2.38 -22.85 6.94
CA GLN A 297 -2.15 -22.66 8.38
C GLN A 297 -1.63 -21.25 8.65
N GLY A 298 -2.09 -20.66 9.75
CA GLY A 298 -1.64 -19.36 10.21
C GLY A 298 -1.11 -19.39 11.64
N SER A 299 -0.17 -18.51 11.98
CA SER A 299 0.27 -18.28 13.36
C SER A 299 0.96 -16.94 13.53
N ASN A 300 0.75 -16.28 14.67
CA ASN A 300 1.36 -15.00 15.02
C ASN A 300 1.17 -13.91 13.94
N ASN A 301 0.04 -13.92 13.25
CA ASN A 301 -0.28 -12.85 12.32
C ASN A 301 -1.03 -11.75 13.08
N LYS A 302 -0.83 -10.51 12.66
CA LYS A 302 -1.57 -9.35 13.14
C LYS A 302 -2.23 -8.71 11.92
N ALA A 303 -3.53 -8.53 11.97
CA ALA A 303 -4.28 -7.86 10.92
C ALA A 303 -5.47 -7.13 11.53
N TRP A 304 -5.94 -6.09 10.86
CA TRP A 304 -7.15 -5.38 11.28
C TRP A 304 -8.38 -6.28 11.23
N ASP A 305 -8.53 -7.02 10.13
CA ASP A 305 -9.50 -8.09 9.97
C ASP A 305 -8.87 -9.21 9.13
N TRP A 306 -9.47 -10.41 9.12
CA TRP A 306 -8.91 -11.50 8.32
C TRP A 306 -9.26 -11.40 6.86
N THR A 307 -10.46 -10.91 6.55
CA THR A 307 -10.95 -10.88 5.18
C THR A 307 -11.80 -9.65 4.90
N ARG A 308 -11.67 -9.11 3.70
CA ARG A 308 -12.59 -8.14 3.13
C ARG A 308 -12.99 -8.63 1.74
N THR A 309 -14.30 -8.78 1.50
CA THR A 309 -14.83 -9.24 0.22
C THR A 309 -15.70 -8.18 -0.42
N GLY A 310 -15.43 -7.88 -1.69
CA GLY A 310 -16.31 -7.05 -2.52
C GLY A 310 -17.66 -7.73 -2.80
N ALA A 311 -18.62 -6.97 -3.27
CA ALA A 311 -19.96 -7.48 -3.56
C ALA A 311 -19.92 -8.65 -4.57
N GLY A 312 -20.52 -9.78 -4.19
CA GLY A 312 -20.58 -10.99 -5.01
C GLY A 312 -19.34 -11.88 -4.97
N CYS A 313 -18.24 -11.44 -4.37
CA CYS A 313 -17.04 -12.27 -4.18
C CYS A 313 -17.23 -13.27 -3.04
N MET A 314 -16.58 -14.43 -3.13
CA MET A 314 -16.72 -15.51 -2.15
C MET A 314 -15.37 -16.09 -1.75
N ILE A 315 -15.15 -16.26 -0.44
CA ILE A 315 -14.03 -17.04 0.09
C ILE A 315 -14.58 -18.39 0.55
N VAL A 316 -14.05 -19.45 -0.05
CA VAL A 316 -14.36 -20.83 0.32
C VAL A 316 -13.22 -21.34 1.20
N ASP A 317 -13.49 -21.43 2.49
CA ASP A 317 -12.55 -21.99 3.45
C ASP A 317 -12.97 -23.41 3.80
N GLY A 318 -12.19 -24.38 3.31
CA GLY A 318 -12.47 -25.81 3.51
C GLY A 318 -12.21 -26.31 4.93
N MET A 319 -11.57 -25.54 5.81
CA MET A 319 -11.06 -26.04 7.09
C MET A 319 -11.19 -25.06 8.27
N GLY A 320 -11.77 -23.87 8.09
CA GLY A 320 -11.75 -22.79 9.10
C GLY A 320 -10.34 -22.24 9.24
N LEU A 321 -10.09 -21.12 8.59
CA LEU A 321 -8.77 -20.48 8.57
C LEU A 321 -8.44 -19.98 9.97
N ASP A 322 -7.80 -20.79 10.78
CA ASP A 322 -7.15 -20.35 12.01
C ASP A 322 -5.86 -19.63 11.59
N LEU A 323 -5.98 -18.33 11.28
CA LEU A 323 -4.84 -17.48 10.94
C LEU A 323 -3.99 -17.13 12.18
N GLY A 324 -4.29 -17.77 13.31
CA GLY A 324 -3.68 -17.53 14.61
C GLY A 324 -4.54 -16.62 15.47
N ASP A 325 -4.23 -16.56 16.75
CA ASP A 325 -4.91 -15.72 17.72
C ASP A 325 -4.99 -14.29 17.17
N ASN A 326 -6.18 -13.76 17.17
CA ASN A 326 -6.48 -12.43 16.68
C ASN A 326 -5.74 -11.41 17.56
N ALA A 327 -4.48 -11.15 17.25
CA ALA A 327 -3.61 -10.27 18.04
C ALA A 327 -4.07 -8.80 18.00
N MET A 328 -5.17 -8.50 17.28
CA MET A 328 -5.85 -7.23 17.41
C MET A 328 -6.47 -7.07 18.80
N GLU A 329 -6.92 -8.14 19.44
CA GLU A 329 -7.26 -8.09 20.87
C GLU A 329 -6.04 -7.76 21.75
N GLU A 330 -4.84 -8.14 21.38
CA GLU A 330 -3.61 -7.78 22.09
C GLU A 330 -3.11 -6.37 21.73
N LEU A 331 -3.32 -5.90 20.50
CA LEU A 331 -2.91 -4.56 20.06
C LEU A 331 -3.91 -3.47 20.50
N PHE A 332 -5.21 -3.79 20.54
CA PHE A 332 -6.28 -2.83 20.89
C PHE A 332 -6.94 -3.16 22.23
N GLY A 333 -6.45 -4.18 22.96
CA GLY A 333 -7.13 -4.75 24.13
C GLY A 333 -8.41 -5.49 23.71
N THR A 334 -8.99 -6.26 24.64
CA THR A 334 -10.33 -6.85 24.45
C THR A 334 -11.28 -5.70 24.13
N LEU A 335 -11.68 -5.56 22.87
CA LEU A 335 -12.66 -4.56 22.42
C LEU A 335 -14.04 -4.95 23.00
N SER A 336 -14.12 -4.90 24.32
CA SER A 336 -15.37 -4.81 25.03
C SER A 336 -15.99 -3.47 24.66
N SER A 337 -17.27 -3.44 24.46
CA SER A 337 -18.11 -2.26 24.22
C SER A 337 -18.04 -1.15 25.30
N ALA A 338 -17.05 -1.20 26.16
CA ALA A 338 -16.62 -0.14 27.06
C ALA A 338 -15.22 0.31 26.61
N VAL A 339 -15.07 1.58 26.29
CA VAL A 339 -13.79 2.25 26.07
C VAL A 339 -12.82 1.79 27.16
N ALA A 340 -11.84 0.96 26.82
CA ALA A 340 -10.82 0.56 27.77
C ALA A 340 -10.03 1.83 28.15
N GLU A 341 -10.08 2.20 29.42
CA GLU A 341 -9.23 3.26 29.93
C GLU A 341 -7.77 2.93 29.61
N PRO A 342 -6.96 3.91 29.16
CA PRO A 342 -5.57 3.68 28.82
C PRO A 342 -4.84 3.00 29.98
N THR A 343 -4.16 1.90 29.74
CA THR A 343 -3.58 1.03 30.78
C THR A 343 -2.27 1.56 31.37
N ALA A 344 -1.65 2.55 30.73
CA ALA A 344 -0.40 3.13 31.19
C ALA A 344 -0.56 4.62 31.53
N PRO A 345 0.07 5.10 32.61
CA PRO A 345 0.08 6.53 32.89
C PRO A 345 0.85 7.26 31.78
N GLN A 346 0.22 8.29 31.22
CA GLN A 346 0.84 9.18 30.26
C GLN A 346 1.80 10.16 30.93
N GLU A 347 2.91 10.43 30.28
CA GLU A 347 3.77 11.55 30.64
C GLU A 347 3.15 12.86 30.10
N THR A 348 2.83 13.78 31.00
CA THR A 348 2.31 15.09 30.59
C THR A 348 3.44 16.00 30.13
N VAL A 349 3.35 16.47 28.89
CA VAL A 349 4.29 17.41 28.27
C VAL A 349 3.54 18.68 27.89
N VAL A 350 3.94 19.82 28.46
CA VAL A 350 3.37 21.13 28.10
C VAL A 350 4.21 21.74 26.98
N VAL A 351 3.56 22.16 25.90
CA VAL A 351 4.20 22.69 24.70
C VAL A 351 3.69 24.08 24.36
N THR A 352 4.57 24.95 23.93
CA THR A 352 4.30 26.35 23.57
C THR A 352 4.72 26.70 22.15
N THR A 353 5.48 25.80 21.50
CA THR A 353 5.97 25.94 20.12
C THR A 353 5.69 24.68 19.32
N VAL A 354 5.71 24.79 17.98
CA VAL A 354 5.54 23.63 17.09
C VAL A 354 6.68 22.64 17.24
N ASP A 355 7.92 23.11 17.41
CA ASP A 355 9.06 22.20 17.59
C ASP A 355 8.96 21.40 18.90
N GLU A 356 8.47 22.01 19.99
CA GLU A 356 8.18 21.30 21.25
C GLU A 356 7.03 20.28 21.05
N PHE A 357 6.01 20.65 20.29
CA PHE A 357 4.90 19.76 19.96
C PHE A 357 5.37 18.53 19.17
N LEU A 358 6.14 18.74 18.10
CA LEU A 358 6.71 17.67 17.30
C LEU A 358 7.63 16.74 18.12
N ALA A 359 8.47 17.32 18.97
CA ALA A 359 9.36 16.56 19.85
C ALA A 359 8.60 15.75 20.93
N ALA A 360 7.37 16.15 21.27
CA ALA A 360 6.54 15.45 22.25
C ALA A 360 5.72 14.30 21.65
N ILE A 361 5.57 14.23 20.31
CA ILE A 361 4.80 13.16 19.66
C ILE A 361 5.49 11.80 19.92
N GLY A 362 4.75 10.88 20.50
CA GLY A 362 5.22 9.53 20.82
C GLY A 362 4.27 8.79 21.76
N PRO A 363 4.54 7.49 22.03
CA PRO A 363 3.65 6.68 22.85
C PRO A 363 3.62 7.14 24.34
N ASN A 364 2.48 6.93 24.98
CA ASN A 364 2.24 7.25 26.39
C ASN A 364 2.46 8.74 26.72
N LYS A 365 2.00 9.65 25.87
CA LYS A 365 2.12 11.10 26.05
C LYS A 365 0.77 11.78 26.19
N ASP A 366 0.68 12.72 27.14
CA ASP A 366 -0.39 13.71 27.29
C ASP A 366 0.18 15.09 26.94
N ILE A 367 0.01 15.50 25.68
CA ILE A 367 0.54 16.77 25.15
C ILE A 367 -0.48 17.87 25.43
N VAL A 368 -0.06 18.85 26.22
CA VAL A 368 -0.87 20.00 26.61
C VAL A 368 -0.42 21.24 25.83
N ILE A 369 -1.28 21.71 24.95
CA ILE A 369 -1.02 22.94 24.19
C ILE A 369 -1.22 24.15 25.10
N ASP A 370 -0.16 24.86 25.43
CA ASP A 370 -0.16 26.12 26.22
C ASP A 370 0.29 27.29 25.32
N ALA A 371 -0.27 27.34 24.12
CA ALA A 371 -0.08 28.41 23.15
C ALA A 371 -1.45 28.86 22.64
N GLN A 372 -1.58 30.13 22.28
CA GLN A 372 -2.80 30.62 21.63
C GLN A 372 -2.96 29.97 20.24
N GLU A 373 -1.86 29.79 19.52
CA GLU A 373 -1.82 29.14 18.22
C GLU A 373 -0.51 28.41 18.02
N LEU A 374 -0.59 27.19 17.48
CA LEU A 374 0.53 26.43 16.90
C LEU A 374 0.29 26.32 15.38
N ASP A 375 0.87 27.24 14.63
CA ASP A 375 0.91 27.19 13.17
C ASP A 375 1.99 26.19 12.73
N LEU A 376 1.59 25.02 12.23
CA LEU A 376 2.50 23.93 11.87
C LEU A 376 3.58 24.34 10.85
N SER A 377 3.30 25.37 10.02
CA SER A 377 4.28 25.88 9.06
C SER A 377 5.48 26.59 9.72
N THR A 378 5.41 26.88 11.01
CA THR A 378 6.49 27.52 11.76
C THR A 378 7.49 26.54 12.36
N ALA A 379 7.36 25.25 12.12
CA ALA A 379 8.35 24.24 12.54
C ALA A 379 9.73 24.54 11.92
N SER A 380 10.77 24.39 12.73
CA SER A 380 12.16 24.65 12.28
C SER A 380 12.58 23.74 11.11
N HIS A 381 12.00 22.52 11.04
CA HIS A 381 12.24 21.51 10.00
C HIS A 381 10.93 21.15 9.28
N TYR A 382 10.16 22.17 8.90
CA TYR A 382 8.88 21.99 8.22
C TYR A 382 9.08 21.27 6.87
N GLY A 383 8.41 20.11 6.71
CA GLY A 383 8.52 19.28 5.52
C GLY A 383 9.76 18.38 5.45
N GLU A 384 10.62 18.38 6.47
CA GLU A 384 11.80 17.51 6.52
C GLU A 384 11.51 16.23 7.31
N ASN A 385 11.82 15.06 6.73
CA ASN A 385 11.61 13.76 7.36
C ASN A 385 12.87 13.23 8.07
N GLY A 386 12.69 12.24 8.96
CA GLY A 386 13.75 11.53 9.66
C GLY A 386 14.11 12.09 11.04
N ALA A 387 13.35 13.06 11.56
CA ALA A 387 13.53 13.58 12.91
C ALA A 387 12.87 12.68 13.99
N SER A 388 11.90 11.85 13.62
CA SER A 388 11.16 10.97 14.55
C SER A 388 10.65 9.72 13.84
N ASP A 389 10.50 8.62 14.59
CA ASP A 389 9.81 7.40 14.13
C ASP A 389 8.28 7.50 14.29
N TYR A 390 7.76 8.59 14.89
CA TYR A 390 6.35 8.73 15.25
C TYR A 390 5.61 9.78 14.44
N TYR A 391 6.28 10.49 13.56
CA TYR A 391 5.64 11.38 12.60
C TYR A 391 6.47 11.52 11.31
N SER A 392 5.79 11.86 10.25
CA SER A 392 6.40 12.22 8.97
C SER A 392 5.67 13.42 8.36
N TRP A 393 6.36 14.08 7.43
CA TRP A 393 5.77 15.11 6.60
C TRP A 393 5.49 14.52 5.21
N TYR A 394 4.25 14.67 4.76
CA TYR A 394 3.82 14.29 3.42
C TYR A 394 3.36 15.54 2.67
N ASP A 395 3.77 15.73 1.42
CA ASP A 395 3.32 16.87 0.60
C ASP A 395 2.21 16.40 -0.36
N PRO A 396 0.92 16.69 -0.05
CA PRO A 396 -0.19 16.29 -0.91
C PRO A 396 -0.26 17.11 -2.21
N TYR A 397 0.28 18.33 -2.27
CA TYR A 397 0.34 19.17 -3.47
C TYR A 397 0.87 20.61 -3.24
N ASP A 398 0.48 21.27 -2.16
CA ASP A 398 0.76 22.71 -1.95
C ASP A 398 1.49 23.00 -0.64
N GLY A 399 2.06 21.97 -0.04
CA GLY A 399 2.88 22.04 1.17
C GLY A 399 2.65 20.87 2.12
N PRO A 400 3.56 20.72 3.10
CA PRO A 400 3.61 19.56 3.98
C PRO A 400 2.40 19.41 4.91
N GLN A 401 1.90 18.19 5.02
CA GLN A 401 0.95 17.69 6.01
C GLN A 401 1.70 16.94 7.10
N LEU A 402 1.27 17.06 8.33
CA LEU A 402 1.79 16.28 9.45
C LEU A 402 1.02 14.98 9.61
N ASP A 403 1.68 13.85 9.36
CA ASP A 403 1.18 12.51 9.62
C ASP A 403 1.80 11.99 10.92
N ILE A 404 0.96 11.68 11.92
CA ILE A 404 1.34 11.02 13.17
C ILE A 404 1.14 9.52 12.96
N ILE A 405 2.21 8.74 13.12
CA ILE A 405 2.25 7.34 12.67
C ILE A 405 2.65 6.37 13.78
N ASN A 406 1.97 5.23 13.86
CA ASN A 406 2.30 4.12 14.75
C ASN A 406 2.42 4.52 16.24
N VAL A 407 1.58 5.42 16.71
CA VAL A 407 1.60 5.89 18.12
C VAL A 407 0.50 5.22 18.92
N ASP A 408 0.86 4.69 20.08
CA ASP A 408 -0.08 4.18 21.07
C ASP A 408 -0.17 5.08 22.29
N ASN A 409 -1.40 5.24 22.82
CA ASN A 409 -1.70 5.98 24.05
C ASN A 409 -1.22 7.45 24.03
N LEU A 410 -1.75 8.21 23.05
CA LEU A 410 -1.45 9.63 22.85
C LEU A 410 -2.68 10.49 23.13
N THR A 411 -2.52 11.47 24.00
CA THR A 411 -3.50 12.56 24.19
C THR A 411 -2.92 13.88 23.67
N ILE A 412 -3.70 14.60 22.85
CA ILE A 412 -3.40 15.98 22.44
C ILE A 412 -4.57 16.84 22.91
N ARG A 413 -4.29 17.83 23.78
CA ARG A 413 -5.34 18.67 24.34
C ARG A 413 -4.92 20.11 24.53
N GLY A 414 -5.91 21.01 24.50
CA GLY A 414 -5.72 22.40 24.87
C GLY A 414 -5.65 22.58 26.40
N LYS A 415 -4.81 23.47 26.85
CA LYS A 415 -4.72 23.84 28.28
C LYS A 415 -5.96 24.60 28.77
N ASP A 416 -6.41 25.55 27.96
CA ASP A 416 -7.48 26.48 28.30
C ASP A 416 -8.80 26.17 27.57
N GLY A 417 -8.83 25.09 26.80
CA GLY A 417 -10.01 24.56 26.11
C GLY A 417 -10.23 25.10 24.69
N LYS A 418 -11.34 24.63 24.11
CA LYS A 418 -11.81 25.01 22.79
C LYS A 418 -11.94 26.54 22.65
N GLY A 419 -11.38 27.10 21.59
CA GLY A 419 -11.38 28.53 21.30
C GLY A 419 -10.21 29.32 21.91
N ALA A 420 -9.48 28.72 22.87
CA ALA A 420 -8.28 29.35 23.46
C ALA A 420 -6.96 28.82 22.90
N ASN A 421 -6.94 27.56 22.52
CA ASN A 421 -5.76 26.90 21.95
C ASN A 421 -6.08 26.39 20.53
N LEU A 422 -5.28 26.78 19.54
CA LEU A 422 -5.46 26.45 18.13
C LEU A 422 -4.23 25.70 17.60
N ILE A 423 -4.46 24.60 16.86
CA ILE A 423 -3.48 24.03 15.92
C ILE A 423 -3.95 24.38 14.52
N SER A 424 -3.08 24.99 13.71
CA SER A 424 -3.42 25.42 12.35
C SER A 424 -2.43 24.91 11.31
N ALA A 425 -2.93 24.70 10.10
CA ALA A 425 -2.15 24.36 8.91
C ALA A 425 -2.40 25.36 7.78
N VAL A 426 -1.35 25.67 7.01
CA VAL A 426 -1.40 26.62 5.90
C VAL A 426 -1.79 25.94 4.57
N PRO A 427 -1.25 24.74 4.21
CA PRO A 427 -1.56 24.10 2.93
C PRO A 427 -3.03 23.74 2.82
N ARG A 428 -3.64 23.97 1.64
CA ARG A 428 -5.08 23.75 1.41
C ARG A 428 -5.42 22.31 1.04
N TYR A 429 -4.42 21.53 0.62
CA TYR A 429 -4.58 20.11 0.28
C TYR A 429 -4.23 19.20 1.45
N ALA A 430 -3.57 19.74 2.49
CA ALA A 430 -3.19 18.99 3.68
C ALA A 430 -4.35 18.87 4.68
N GLN A 431 -4.39 17.78 5.42
CA GLN A 431 -5.12 17.70 6.68
C GLN A 431 -4.42 18.56 7.73
N VAL A 432 -5.14 19.07 8.72
CA VAL A 432 -4.49 19.78 9.85
C VAL A 432 -3.67 18.78 10.67
N LEU A 433 -4.27 17.65 11.02
CA LEU A 433 -3.58 16.49 11.59
C LEU A 433 -4.11 15.21 10.96
N SER A 434 -3.21 14.34 10.53
CA SER A 434 -3.50 12.98 10.09
C SER A 434 -2.87 11.98 11.05
N PHE A 435 -3.62 10.92 11.39
CA PHE A 435 -3.17 9.82 12.25
C PHE A 435 -3.22 8.52 11.47
N GLN A 436 -2.12 7.77 11.43
CA GLN A 436 -2.03 6.53 10.69
C GLN A 436 -1.56 5.38 11.59
N SER A 437 -2.32 4.29 11.61
CA SER A 437 -2.02 3.10 12.41
C SER A 437 -1.78 3.41 13.90
N CYS A 438 -2.56 4.33 14.45
CA CYS A 438 -2.45 4.76 15.84
C CYS A 438 -3.55 4.12 16.71
N THR A 439 -3.24 3.91 17.99
CA THR A 439 -4.19 3.33 18.96
C THR A 439 -4.29 4.17 20.22
N ASN A 440 -5.46 4.11 20.89
CA ASN A 440 -5.69 4.85 22.14
C ASN A 440 -5.38 6.36 22.00
N VAL A 441 -5.87 6.95 20.91
CA VAL A 441 -5.65 8.38 20.62
C VAL A 441 -6.79 9.22 21.16
N THR A 442 -6.47 10.28 21.87
CA THR A 442 -7.43 11.29 22.33
C THR A 442 -7.05 12.68 21.82
N VAL A 443 -7.96 13.32 21.09
CA VAL A 443 -7.85 14.73 20.69
C VAL A 443 -9.00 15.49 21.34
N LYS A 444 -8.68 16.43 22.23
CA LYS A 444 -9.75 17.08 23.00
C LYS A 444 -9.45 18.52 23.43
N ASP A 445 -10.52 19.23 23.77
CA ASP A 445 -10.47 20.54 24.42
C ASP A 445 -9.58 21.57 23.71
N LEU A 446 -9.54 21.56 22.37
CA LEU A 446 -8.78 22.53 21.57
C LEU A 446 -9.50 22.83 20.26
N THR A 447 -8.98 23.75 19.49
CA THR A 447 -9.45 24.08 18.15
C THR A 447 -8.43 23.64 17.11
N LEU A 448 -8.90 23.10 16.00
CA LEU A 448 -8.06 22.75 14.83
C LEU A 448 -8.68 23.33 13.58
N GLY A 449 -7.86 23.86 12.68
CA GLY A 449 -8.38 24.39 11.43
C GLY A 449 -7.30 24.93 10.50
N HIS A 450 -7.72 25.25 9.30
CA HIS A 450 -6.84 25.90 8.34
C HIS A 450 -6.73 27.41 8.63
N THR A 451 -5.63 28.01 8.21
CA THR A 451 -5.47 29.46 8.26
C THR A 451 -6.48 30.16 7.36
N LYS A 452 -6.88 31.36 7.75
CA LYS A 452 -8.06 32.13 7.34
C LYS A 452 -8.16 32.56 5.86
N GLU A 453 -7.51 31.94 4.93
CA GLU A 453 -7.77 32.26 3.53
C GLU A 453 -9.07 31.59 3.03
N PRO A 454 -10.12 32.35 2.71
CA PRO A 454 -11.32 31.76 2.15
C PRO A 454 -11.02 31.18 0.76
N GLY A 455 -11.27 29.91 0.58
CA GLY A 455 -11.09 29.23 -0.69
C GLY A 455 -11.50 27.76 -0.56
N THR A 456 -11.59 27.07 -1.66
CA THR A 456 -11.81 25.63 -1.69
C THR A 456 -10.53 24.92 -1.24
N CYS A 457 -10.49 24.42 0.00
CA CYS A 457 -9.49 23.47 0.42
C CYS A 457 -9.92 22.05 0.02
N LEU A 458 -8.97 21.20 -0.28
CA LEU A 458 -9.20 19.78 -0.55
C LEU A 458 -8.80 18.90 0.65
N GLY A 459 -7.89 19.38 1.52
CA GLY A 459 -7.60 18.76 2.80
C GLY A 459 -8.72 18.98 3.83
N GLY A 460 -8.86 18.05 4.75
CA GLY A 460 -9.79 18.15 5.88
C GLY A 460 -9.14 18.71 7.14
N VAL A 461 -9.77 18.49 8.29
CA VAL A 461 -9.23 18.96 9.59
C VAL A 461 -8.56 17.81 10.32
N LEU A 462 -9.29 16.76 10.67
CA LEU A 462 -8.76 15.55 11.30
C LEU A 462 -8.99 14.34 10.41
N GLU A 463 -7.94 13.58 10.21
CA GLU A 463 -7.99 12.31 9.50
C GLU A 463 -7.44 11.19 10.36
N PHE A 464 -8.12 10.05 10.32
CA PHE A 464 -7.70 8.82 10.99
C PHE A 464 -7.70 7.70 9.96
N TYR A 465 -6.57 7.02 9.84
CA TYR A 465 -6.36 5.93 8.92
C TYR A 465 -5.87 4.70 9.68
N TYR A 466 -6.61 3.58 9.63
CA TYR A 466 -6.31 2.36 10.39
C TYR A 466 -6.09 2.60 11.89
N CYS A 467 -6.92 3.44 12.52
CA CYS A 467 -6.79 3.77 13.94
C CYS A 467 -7.82 3.04 14.81
N GLY A 468 -7.45 2.74 16.04
CA GLY A 468 -8.33 2.08 17.02
C GLY A 468 -8.40 2.82 18.35
N ASN A 469 -9.55 2.72 19.05
CA ASN A 469 -9.80 3.39 20.34
C ASN A 469 -9.53 4.90 20.26
N VAL A 470 -10.21 5.59 19.36
CA VAL A 470 -10.03 7.03 19.14
C VAL A 470 -11.12 7.82 19.83
N THR A 471 -10.74 8.87 20.53
CA THR A 471 -11.66 9.85 21.12
C THR A 471 -11.37 11.25 20.55
N VAL A 472 -12.38 11.86 19.94
CA VAL A 472 -12.38 13.27 19.54
C VAL A 472 -13.48 13.96 20.30
N SER A 473 -13.13 14.82 21.27
CA SER A 473 -14.15 15.40 22.16
C SER A 473 -13.88 16.83 22.56
N GLY A 474 -14.96 17.64 22.66
CA GLY A 474 -14.87 19.03 23.08
C GLY A 474 -14.00 19.90 22.15
N THR A 475 -13.83 19.53 20.90
CA THR A 475 -13.00 20.26 19.94
C THR A 475 -13.84 21.25 19.11
N GLY A 476 -13.15 22.27 18.57
CA GLY A 476 -13.63 23.09 17.45
C GLY A 476 -12.89 22.68 16.18
N LEU A 477 -13.59 22.20 15.19
CA LEU A 477 -13.01 21.77 13.90
C LEU A 477 -13.52 22.69 12.81
N PHE A 478 -12.64 23.48 12.19
CA PHE A 478 -13.07 24.53 11.28
C PHE A 478 -12.12 24.79 10.12
N GLY A 479 -12.59 25.66 9.27
CA GLY A 479 -11.81 26.28 8.22
C GLY A 479 -12.16 25.72 6.86
N CYS A 480 -11.53 26.22 5.81
CA CYS A 480 -11.80 25.80 4.43
C CYS A 480 -11.52 24.31 4.16
N GLY A 481 -11.18 23.53 5.19
CA GLY A 481 -11.06 22.07 5.12
C GLY A 481 -12.34 21.44 4.58
N THR A 482 -12.18 20.38 3.79
CA THR A 482 -13.33 19.73 3.16
C THR A 482 -14.23 19.04 4.19
N ILE A 483 -13.63 18.37 5.17
CA ILE A 483 -14.31 17.51 6.14
C ILE A 483 -13.74 17.78 7.53
N GLY A 484 -14.60 17.86 8.53
CA GLY A 484 -14.19 18.07 9.91
C GLY A 484 -13.46 16.85 10.49
N VAL A 485 -14.05 15.65 10.37
CA VAL A 485 -13.44 14.38 10.77
C VAL A 485 -13.62 13.38 9.64
N GLN A 486 -12.54 12.82 9.15
CA GLN A 486 -12.55 11.68 8.25
C GLN A 486 -11.92 10.48 8.96
N ALA A 487 -12.58 9.34 8.92
CA ALA A 487 -12.05 8.09 9.43
C ALA A 487 -12.18 7.01 8.37
N ASP A 488 -11.08 6.34 8.08
CA ASP A 488 -11.04 5.22 7.15
C ASP A 488 -10.43 4.00 7.84
N SER A 489 -11.13 2.86 7.74
CA SER A 489 -10.71 1.60 8.33
C SER A 489 -10.43 1.71 9.84
N CYS A 490 -11.25 2.47 10.56
CA CYS A 490 -11.11 2.74 11.99
C CYS A 490 -12.09 1.94 12.84
N ARG A 491 -11.74 1.71 14.11
CA ARG A 491 -12.61 1.01 15.06
C ARG A 491 -12.68 1.70 16.41
N ASN A 492 -13.84 1.51 17.08
CA ASN A 492 -14.08 1.99 18.43
C ASN A 492 -13.76 3.48 18.56
N MET A 493 -14.51 4.31 17.85
CA MET A 493 -14.33 5.76 17.87
C MET A 493 -15.45 6.45 18.62
N GLN A 494 -15.09 7.43 19.42
CA GLN A 494 -15.99 8.35 20.11
C GLN A 494 -15.77 9.75 19.56
N ILE A 495 -16.72 10.27 18.80
CA ILE A 495 -16.70 11.64 18.26
C ILE A 495 -17.81 12.42 18.94
N THR A 496 -17.48 13.13 20.03
CA THR A 496 -18.50 13.64 20.95
C THR A 496 -18.27 15.09 21.38
N ASP A 497 -19.36 15.85 21.56
CA ASP A 497 -19.32 17.22 22.09
C ASP A 497 -18.46 18.20 21.25
N ASN A 498 -18.27 17.94 19.98
CA ASN A 498 -17.48 18.79 19.11
C ASN A 498 -18.33 19.86 18.42
N GLU A 499 -17.68 20.94 18.01
CA GLU A 499 -18.25 21.97 17.14
C GLU A 499 -17.54 21.87 15.79
N ILE A 500 -18.26 21.47 14.76
CA ILE A 500 -17.73 21.23 13.41
C ILE A 500 -18.38 22.24 12.47
N TYR A 501 -17.58 23.15 11.92
CA TYR A 501 -18.12 24.29 11.20
C TYR A 501 -17.19 24.81 10.09
N GLU A 502 -17.78 25.54 9.16
CA GLU A 502 -17.07 26.12 8.00
C GLU A 502 -16.30 25.10 7.15
N CYS A 503 -16.65 23.79 7.25
CA CYS A 503 -16.09 22.77 6.41
C CYS A 503 -16.80 22.75 5.05
N SER A 504 -16.04 22.85 3.96
CA SER A 504 -16.58 23.12 2.62
C SER A 504 -17.38 21.95 2.03
N MET A 505 -17.23 20.72 2.54
CA MET A 505 -17.95 19.53 2.12
C MET A 505 -18.83 18.93 3.22
N GLY A 506 -18.30 18.70 4.41
CA GLY A 506 -19.13 18.08 5.45
C GLY A 506 -18.49 17.95 6.81
N GLY A 507 -19.28 17.39 7.74
CA GLY A 507 -18.91 17.22 9.13
C GLY A 507 -18.05 15.99 9.36
N ILE A 508 -18.64 14.79 9.26
CA ILE A 508 -17.98 13.52 9.58
C ILE A 508 -18.15 12.56 8.40
N ARG A 509 -17.05 11.98 7.94
CA ARG A 509 -17.05 10.91 6.93
C ARG A 509 -16.43 9.66 7.50
N LEU A 510 -17.13 8.53 7.33
CA LEU A 510 -16.69 7.21 7.76
C LEU A 510 -16.59 6.30 6.54
N LEU A 511 -15.41 5.70 6.33
CA LEU A 511 -15.13 4.73 5.29
C LEU A 511 -14.65 3.44 5.98
N SER A 512 -15.15 2.28 5.60
CA SER A 512 -14.73 0.96 6.12
C SER A 512 -14.60 0.88 7.65
N SER A 513 -15.27 1.76 8.38
CA SER A 513 -15.10 1.93 9.84
C SER A 513 -16.21 1.25 10.64
N ARG A 514 -15.91 0.82 11.87
CA ARG A 514 -16.86 0.08 12.73
C ARG A 514 -16.83 0.58 14.16
N GLU A 515 -17.96 0.40 14.87
CA GLU A 515 -18.08 0.76 16.29
C GLU A 515 -17.79 2.25 16.52
N VAL A 516 -18.47 3.13 15.79
CA VAL A 516 -18.30 4.57 15.89
C VAL A 516 -19.55 5.21 16.47
N ASP A 517 -19.36 5.96 17.56
CA ASP A 517 -20.39 6.76 18.20
C ASP A 517 -20.19 8.25 17.92
N MET A 518 -21.15 8.87 17.26
CA MET A 518 -21.18 10.31 16.96
C MET A 518 -22.26 10.98 17.78
N ASN A 519 -21.90 11.50 18.94
CA ASN A 519 -22.89 12.03 19.88
C ASN A 519 -22.68 13.51 20.21
N ASN A 520 -23.75 14.26 20.36
CA ASN A 520 -23.74 15.63 20.86
C ASN A 520 -22.88 16.63 20.07
N ASN A 521 -22.57 16.34 18.82
CA ASN A 521 -21.81 17.25 17.97
C ASN A 521 -22.71 18.38 17.44
N ASN A 522 -22.18 19.59 17.42
CA ASN A 522 -22.85 20.74 16.85
C ASN A 522 -22.27 21.04 15.46
N PHE A 523 -23.13 21.03 14.46
CA PHE A 523 -22.76 21.26 13.06
C PHE A 523 -23.39 22.55 12.56
N HIS A 524 -22.59 23.45 11.97
CA HIS A 524 -23.11 24.65 11.34
C HIS A 524 -22.17 25.13 10.23
N ASP A 525 -22.72 25.90 9.30
CA ASP A 525 -22.00 26.47 8.17
C ASP A 525 -21.22 25.43 7.32
N LEU A 526 -21.81 24.23 7.18
CA LEU A 526 -21.23 23.13 6.41
C LEU A 526 -21.64 23.17 4.95
N GLY A 527 -20.69 22.82 4.10
CA GLY A 527 -20.91 22.64 2.66
C GLY A 527 -21.07 23.93 1.89
N THR A 528 -21.08 23.79 0.58
CA THR A 528 -21.51 24.84 -0.35
C THR A 528 -23.01 24.72 -0.59
N LYS A 529 -23.65 25.72 -1.19
CA LYS A 529 -25.10 25.76 -1.45
C LYS A 529 -25.69 24.55 -2.20
N MET A 530 -24.87 23.65 -2.72
CA MET A 530 -25.30 22.47 -3.48
C MET A 530 -24.87 21.12 -2.90
N TYR A 531 -23.83 21.09 -2.04
CA TYR A 531 -23.27 19.84 -1.50
C TYR A 531 -22.85 20.08 -0.06
N GLY A 532 -23.33 19.27 0.84
CA GLY A 532 -22.91 19.26 2.24
C GLY A 532 -23.53 18.09 2.96
N PHE A 533 -22.82 17.55 3.95
CA PHE A 533 -23.32 16.50 4.82
C PHE A 533 -22.98 16.77 6.29
N ILE A 534 -23.84 16.31 7.17
CA ILE A 534 -23.57 16.20 8.59
C ILE A 534 -22.69 14.98 8.81
N TYR A 535 -23.13 13.84 8.28
CA TYR A 535 -22.30 12.64 8.16
C TYR A 535 -22.53 11.94 6.82
N ASP A 536 -21.50 11.19 6.42
CA ASP A 536 -21.45 10.35 5.22
C ASP A 536 -20.80 9.01 5.63
N VAL A 537 -21.54 7.91 5.56
CA VAL A 537 -21.12 6.59 6.03
C VAL A 537 -21.14 5.63 4.86
N SER A 538 -19.99 5.02 4.53
CA SER A 538 -19.90 4.09 3.40
C SER A 538 -20.63 2.75 3.64
N ASP A 539 -20.91 2.03 2.55
CA ASP A 539 -21.68 0.76 2.58
C ASP A 539 -20.98 -0.36 3.38
N ASP A 540 -19.69 -0.25 3.61
CA ASP A 540 -18.85 -1.24 4.31
C ASP A 540 -18.61 -0.92 5.79
N CYS A 541 -19.21 0.14 6.29
CA CYS A 541 -19.22 0.47 7.71
C CYS A 541 -20.15 -0.43 8.53
N GLY A 542 -19.91 -0.53 9.85
CA GLY A 542 -20.78 -1.31 10.74
C GLY A 542 -20.83 -0.80 12.19
N ASN A 543 -21.94 -1.03 12.86
CA ASN A 543 -22.15 -0.61 14.25
C ASN A 543 -21.91 0.88 14.50
N ILE A 544 -22.49 1.72 13.64
CA ILE A 544 -22.38 3.18 13.75
C ILE A 544 -23.62 3.73 14.47
N THR A 545 -23.42 4.69 15.38
CA THR A 545 -24.53 5.42 15.99
C THR A 545 -24.37 6.94 15.83
N PHE A 546 -25.51 7.63 15.67
CA PHE A 546 -25.60 9.08 15.71
C PHE A 546 -26.63 9.49 16.74
N ASN A 547 -26.19 10.19 17.80
CA ASN A 547 -27.02 10.54 18.96
C ASN A 547 -27.78 9.32 19.53
N GLY A 548 -27.10 8.19 19.66
CA GLY A 548 -27.64 6.94 20.16
C GLY A 548 -28.59 6.21 19.21
N THR A 549 -28.79 6.70 17.99
CA THR A 549 -29.61 6.06 16.97
C THR A 549 -28.68 5.31 16.01
N PRO A 550 -28.94 4.01 15.73
CA PRO A 550 -28.16 3.28 14.72
C PRO A 550 -28.23 3.94 13.36
N VAL A 551 -27.08 4.02 12.69
CA VAL A 551 -26.90 4.52 11.32
C VAL A 551 -26.68 3.31 10.41
N ALA A 552 -27.42 3.22 9.30
CA ALA A 552 -27.24 2.16 8.36
C ALA A 552 -25.99 2.38 7.47
N PRO A 553 -25.31 1.32 7.04
CA PRO A 553 -24.30 1.42 5.99
C PRO A 553 -24.87 2.13 4.74
N GLY A 554 -24.09 3.03 4.16
CA GLY A 554 -24.51 3.85 3.03
C GLY A 554 -25.37 5.07 3.37
N ASP A 555 -25.60 5.35 4.65
CA ASP A 555 -26.39 6.51 5.08
C ASP A 555 -25.62 7.82 4.91
N PHE A 556 -26.36 8.81 4.41
CA PHE A 556 -25.87 10.18 4.20
C PHE A 556 -26.92 11.17 4.69
N VAL A 557 -26.53 12.10 5.55
CA VAL A 557 -27.43 13.14 6.05
C VAL A 557 -26.99 14.53 5.59
N SER A 558 -27.85 15.17 4.80
CA SER A 558 -27.67 16.56 4.37
C SER A 558 -27.98 17.54 5.50
N PRO A 559 -27.27 18.68 5.61
CA PRO A 559 -27.61 19.75 6.54
C PRO A 559 -29.03 20.31 6.35
N LEU A 560 -29.60 20.18 5.15
CA LEU A 560 -30.97 20.62 4.85
C LEU A 560 -32.06 19.72 5.45
N GLU A 561 -31.72 18.45 5.75
CA GLU A 561 -32.65 17.48 6.31
C GLU A 561 -32.66 17.50 7.85
N ALA A 562 -31.59 17.97 8.46
CA ALA A 562 -31.43 18.05 9.91
C ALA A 562 -32.21 19.22 10.57
N THR A 563 -32.80 20.13 9.79
CA THR A 563 -33.59 21.26 10.28
C THR A 563 -35.09 20.98 10.36
N ASN A 564 -35.54 19.76 10.10
CA ASN A 564 -36.91 19.27 10.29
C ASN A 564 -36.95 18.23 11.41
#